data_50e56788198c771bb166ed7cfbd4d194
#
_entry.id   50e56788198c771bb166ed7cfbd4d194
#
_cell.length_a   1.000
_cell.length_b   1.000
_cell.length_c   1.000
_cell.angle_alpha   90.00
_cell.angle_beta   90.00
_cell.angle_gamma   90.00
#
_symmetry.space_group_name_H-M   'P 1'
#
loop_
_entity.id
_entity.type
_entity.pdbx_description
1 polymer ?
#
loop_
_entity_poly.entity_id
_entity_poly.type
_entity_poly.pdbx_seq_one_letter_code
_entity_poly.pdbx_strand_id
1 'polypeptide(L)'
;MCIRDRGYANFPDNLVREFVKESARSGIDVFRVFDSLNWIPGMEIAMDEVLKQNKLLEATICYTGDILDPKRDKYTLKYYVDMAKELEKRGAHTLCIKDMSGLLKPYAAKKLVSTLKQEVGLPIHLHTHDTTGNQVAAYLMAAEAGVDIVDCATASLSSLTSQPSLSAVVASLQGQERDTGLDLQEIQRLDNYWADVRLRYASFDEGLRSPTTDIYRYEIPGGQYTNLYPQVVSLGLGPRFEEVKEMYRTVNEMLGDIVKVTPSSKMVGDLAIFMVQNDLTPDNIVERGKSLSFPDSVVSYFKGMMGQPAWGFQPEGLQEVVLKGEQPITCRPGELLPPVDFDQVRAEMEKFMDNDPINMRAMLAYCLFPKVYEDYRKHRKEYGYITRMGSHVFFNGMALGETNKINIEDGKTLVIRYLGLGDQNEDGTRTVNFELNGMRREVAVPDKRAEVKGKVVVLADPEDKSQVGSSIPGMVSKVNVKPGDAVEENQVLAVIEAMKMETSVVARMAGIVDEVFIKEGTSVKAGELLMTIKVKD
;
A
#
# COMPACT_ATOMS: atom_id res chain seq x y z
N MET A 1 6.14 3.23 7.74
CA MET A 1 4.76 3.12 7.24
C MET A 1 4.24 4.53 6.95
N CYS A 2 4.05 4.86 5.67
CA CYS A 2 3.55 6.17 5.29
C CYS A 2 2.02 6.18 5.48
N ILE A 3 1.57 6.60 6.65
CA ILE A 3 0.14 6.56 7.05
C ILE A 3 -0.69 7.60 6.30
N ARG A 4 -0.05 8.51 5.52
CA ARG A 4 -0.68 9.68 4.90
C ARG A 4 -0.33 9.83 3.43
N ASP A 5 -0.07 8.71 2.75
CA ASP A 5 0.09 8.72 1.30
C ASP A 5 -1.25 9.02 0.64
N ARG A 6 -1.21 9.73 -0.48
CA ARG A 6 -2.40 10.07 -1.27
C ARG A 6 -3.11 8.85 -1.88
N GLY A 7 -2.58 7.66 -1.67
CA GLY A 7 -3.02 6.43 -2.32
C GLY A 7 -2.16 6.07 -3.52
N TYR A 8 -2.54 5.00 -4.21
CA TYR A 8 -1.78 4.41 -5.32
C TYR A 8 -2.32 4.82 -6.70
N ALA A 9 -3.15 5.84 -6.75
CA ALA A 9 -3.76 6.36 -7.96
C ALA A 9 -3.27 7.77 -8.27
N ASN A 10 -3.43 8.18 -9.52
CA ASN A 10 -3.20 9.56 -9.92
C ASN A 10 -4.40 10.42 -9.57
N PHE A 11 -4.14 11.65 -9.16
CA PHE A 11 -5.16 12.61 -8.78
C PHE A 11 -4.97 13.92 -9.54
N PRO A 12 -6.07 14.63 -9.87
CA PRO A 12 -5.98 15.94 -10.49
C PRO A 12 -5.29 16.94 -9.57
N ASP A 13 -4.62 17.92 -10.16
CA ASP A 13 -3.81 18.91 -9.46
C ASP A 13 -4.58 19.67 -8.38
N ASN A 14 -5.85 20.00 -8.61
CA ASN A 14 -6.67 20.71 -7.63
C ASN A 14 -6.94 19.86 -6.37
N LEU A 15 -7.11 18.55 -6.50
CA LEU A 15 -7.28 17.65 -5.36
C LEU A 15 -5.98 17.58 -4.53
N VAL A 16 -4.82 17.50 -5.20
CA VAL A 16 -3.50 17.52 -4.53
C VAL A 16 -3.32 18.81 -3.72
N ARG A 17 -3.64 19.96 -4.32
CA ARG A 17 -3.54 21.26 -3.64
C ARG A 17 -4.46 21.35 -2.43
N GLU A 18 -5.73 20.97 -2.56
CA GLU A 18 -6.66 20.99 -1.42
C GLU A 18 -6.26 20.00 -0.32
N PHE A 19 -5.70 18.83 -0.69
CA PHE A 19 -5.18 17.88 0.31
C PHE A 19 -4.03 18.50 1.14
N VAL A 20 -3.05 19.12 0.51
CA VAL A 20 -1.93 19.78 1.20
C VAL A 20 -2.44 20.93 2.08
N LYS A 21 -3.32 21.76 1.56
CA LYS A 21 -3.92 22.89 2.26
C LYS A 21 -4.72 22.44 3.50
N GLU A 22 -5.58 21.44 3.37
CA GLU A 22 -6.37 20.95 4.49
C GLU A 22 -5.49 20.21 5.52
N SER A 23 -4.43 19.52 5.07
CA SER A 23 -3.45 18.90 5.96
C SER A 23 -2.71 19.97 6.79
N ALA A 24 -2.30 21.07 6.15
CA ALA A 24 -1.67 22.20 6.84
C ALA A 24 -2.61 22.85 7.87
N ARG A 25 -3.90 23.04 7.51
CA ARG A 25 -4.93 23.52 8.44
C ARG A 25 -5.16 22.57 9.61
N SER A 26 -4.98 21.27 9.37
CA SER A 26 -5.15 20.22 10.38
C SER A 26 -3.95 20.07 11.32
N GLY A 27 -2.89 20.90 11.15
CA GLY A 27 -1.73 20.94 12.03
C GLY A 27 -0.51 20.19 11.52
N ILE A 28 -0.44 19.85 10.23
CA ILE A 28 0.79 19.33 9.62
C ILE A 28 1.73 20.50 9.33
N ASP A 29 2.95 20.43 9.83
CA ASP A 29 3.97 21.47 9.68
C ASP A 29 5.10 21.08 8.74
N VAL A 30 5.43 19.79 8.63
CA VAL A 30 6.47 19.26 7.75
C VAL A 30 5.84 18.31 6.73
N PHE A 31 6.07 18.59 5.46
CA PHE A 31 5.58 17.76 4.36
C PHE A 31 6.75 17.09 3.65
N ARG A 32 6.82 15.76 3.76
CA ARG A 32 7.76 14.93 3.02
C ARG A 32 7.17 14.62 1.65
N VAL A 33 7.79 15.14 0.60
CA VAL A 33 7.35 14.97 -0.78
C VAL A 33 8.35 14.12 -1.55
N PHE A 34 7.90 13.04 -2.17
CA PHE A 34 8.71 12.17 -3.01
C PHE A 34 7.92 11.65 -4.22
N ASP A 35 8.65 11.19 -5.22
CA ASP A 35 8.11 10.51 -6.41
C ASP A 35 8.67 9.08 -6.51
N SER A 36 7.86 8.14 -7.00
CA SER A 36 8.21 6.73 -7.03
C SER A 36 9.33 6.36 -8.01
N LEU A 37 9.64 7.24 -8.94
CA LEU A 37 10.72 7.09 -9.92
C LEU A 37 11.78 8.20 -9.77
N ASN A 38 11.72 8.99 -8.69
CA ASN A 38 12.52 10.20 -8.51
C ASN A 38 12.31 11.23 -9.63
N TRP A 39 11.11 11.26 -10.22
CA TRP A 39 10.78 12.17 -11.30
C TRP A 39 10.29 13.51 -10.74
N ILE A 40 11.16 14.52 -10.75
CA ILE A 40 10.90 15.82 -10.11
C ILE A 40 9.58 16.48 -10.58
N PRO A 41 9.19 16.46 -11.88
CA PRO A 41 7.90 17.01 -12.28
C PRO A 41 6.70 16.40 -11.55
N GLY A 42 6.76 15.12 -11.17
CA GLY A 42 5.73 14.45 -10.35
C GLY A 42 5.57 15.04 -8.95
N MET A 43 6.58 15.71 -8.43
CA MET A 43 6.60 16.32 -7.10
C MET A 43 6.12 17.79 -7.09
N GLU A 44 6.18 18.49 -8.21
CA GLU A 44 6.06 19.96 -8.31
C GLU A 44 4.80 20.52 -7.66
N ILE A 45 3.63 19.96 -7.97
CA ILE A 45 2.35 20.49 -7.46
C ILE A 45 2.26 20.41 -5.94
N ALA A 46 2.73 19.30 -5.36
CA ALA A 46 2.74 19.16 -3.90
C ALA A 46 3.77 20.10 -3.26
N MET A 47 4.97 20.20 -3.81
CA MET A 47 6.03 21.10 -3.34
C MET A 47 5.58 22.57 -3.37
N ASP A 48 5.04 23.01 -4.51
CA ASP A 48 4.52 24.37 -4.68
C ASP A 48 3.44 24.72 -3.65
N GLU A 49 2.52 23.77 -3.41
CA GLU A 49 1.43 24.04 -2.48
C GLU A 49 1.93 24.08 -1.02
N VAL A 50 2.87 23.21 -0.64
CA VAL A 50 3.49 23.25 0.70
C VAL A 50 4.14 24.63 0.95
N LEU A 51 4.89 25.14 -0.03
CA LEU A 51 5.53 26.47 0.08
C LEU A 51 4.49 27.59 0.18
N LYS A 52 3.39 27.53 -0.60
CA LYS A 52 2.27 28.48 -0.52
C LYS A 52 1.57 28.48 0.82
N GLN A 53 1.52 27.34 1.50
CA GLN A 53 0.96 27.23 2.85
C GLN A 53 1.93 27.66 3.96
N ASN A 54 3.13 28.16 3.61
CA ASN A 54 4.21 28.52 4.55
C ASN A 54 4.56 27.38 5.51
N LYS A 55 4.62 26.14 4.96
CA LYS A 55 5.00 24.94 5.70
C LYS A 55 6.38 24.46 5.28
N LEU A 56 6.99 23.62 6.11
CA LEU A 56 8.32 23.06 5.83
C LEU A 56 8.21 22.00 4.73
N LEU A 57 8.93 22.25 3.64
CA LEU A 57 9.07 21.31 2.53
C LEU A 57 10.30 20.42 2.75
N GLU A 58 10.09 19.16 3.01
CA GLU A 58 11.11 18.13 2.98
C GLU A 58 11.05 17.41 1.63
N ALA A 59 11.92 17.83 0.72
CA ALA A 59 12.04 17.19 -0.58
C ALA A 59 12.88 15.93 -0.46
N THR A 60 12.45 14.85 -1.11
CA THR A 60 12.98 13.52 -0.84
C THR A 60 13.49 12.84 -2.09
N ILE A 61 14.67 12.23 -2.00
CA ILE A 61 15.25 11.36 -3.01
C ILE A 61 15.15 9.92 -2.52
N CYS A 62 14.48 9.06 -3.28
CA CYS A 62 14.45 7.63 -3.02
C CYS A 62 15.80 6.99 -3.37
N TYR A 63 16.41 6.31 -2.41
CA TYR A 63 17.71 5.64 -2.60
C TYR A 63 17.52 4.26 -3.22
N THR A 64 18.31 3.94 -4.22
CA THR A 64 18.43 2.60 -4.82
C THR A 64 19.85 2.37 -5.34
N GLY A 65 20.16 1.13 -5.69
CA GLY A 65 21.50 0.77 -6.13
C GLY A 65 22.51 0.69 -4.99
N ASP A 66 23.79 0.80 -5.35
CA ASP A 66 24.92 0.83 -4.41
C ASP A 66 26.00 1.79 -4.91
N ILE A 67 26.13 2.95 -4.28
CA ILE A 67 27.12 3.97 -4.65
C ILE A 67 28.59 3.55 -4.40
N LEU A 68 28.81 2.41 -3.75
CA LEU A 68 30.14 1.84 -3.53
C LEU A 68 30.52 0.79 -4.59
N ASP A 69 29.55 0.29 -5.35
CA ASP A 69 29.81 -0.69 -6.41
C ASP A 69 30.22 0.03 -7.72
N PRO A 70 31.48 -0.08 -8.14
CA PRO A 70 31.96 0.59 -9.36
C PRO A 70 31.34 0.02 -10.65
N LYS A 71 30.68 -1.12 -10.59
CA LYS A 71 29.99 -1.72 -11.74
C LYS A 71 28.61 -1.10 -11.99
N ARG A 72 28.06 -0.37 -11.02
CA ARG A 72 26.79 0.33 -11.15
C ARG A 72 27.01 1.72 -11.72
N ASP A 73 26.57 1.95 -12.94
CA ASP A 73 26.68 3.23 -13.67
C ASP A 73 25.47 4.16 -13.46
N LYS A 74 24.35 3.60 -12.99
CA LYS A 74 23.15 4.33 -12.60
C LYS A 74 23.17 4.65 -11.10
N TYR A 75 22.38 5.63 -10.67
CA TYR A 75 22.25 6.02 -9.26
C TYR A 75 23.61 6.21 -8.56
N THR A 76 24.54 6.84 -9.28
CA THR A 76 25.88 7.17 -8.76
C THR A 76 25.80 8.29 -7.73
N LEU A 77 26.89 8.54 -7.00
CA LEU A 77 26.97 9.67 -6.08
C LEU A 77 26.63 11.00 -6.77
N LYS A 78 27.09 11.17 -8.02
CA LYS A 78 26.76 12.35 -8.85
C LYS A 78 25.27 12.49 -9.10
N TYR A 79 24.54 11.39 -9.37
CA TYR A 79 23.08 11.43 -9.55
C TYR A 79 22.39 12.02 -8.31
N TYR A 80 22.76 11.56 -7.12
CA TYR A 80 22.17 12.08 -5.86
C TYR A 80 22.52 13.53 -5.62
N VAL A 81 23.74 13.96 -5.91
CA VAL A 81 24.18 15.36 -5.78
C VAL A 81 23.42 16.27 -6.74
N ASP A 82 23.33 15.89 -8.01
CA ASP A 82 22.64 16.70 -9.03
C ASP A 82 21.15 16.88 -8.67
N MET A 83 20.49 15.81 -8.23
CA MET A 83 19.11 15.86 -7.82
C MET A 83 18.92 16.70 -6.54
N ALA A 84 19.82 16.58 -5.58
CA ALA A 84 19.78 17.38 -4.35
C ALA A 84 19.89 18.89 -4.64
N LYS A 85 20.81 19.29 -5.54
CA LYS A 85 20.94 20.69 -5.99
C LYS A 85 19.70 21.22 -6.69
N GLU A 86 19.06 20.39 -7.51
CA GLU A 86 17.82 20.79 -8.18
C GLU A 86 16.66 20.97 -7.17
N LEU A 87 16.56 20.09 -6.16
CA LEU A 87 15.54 20.22 -5.10
C LEU A 87 15.80 21.44 -4.19
N GLU A 88 17.06 21.73 -3.86
CA GLU A 88 17.45 22.94 -3.14
C GLU A 88 17.03 24.19 -3.91
N LYS A 89 17.34 24.27 -5.21
CA LYS A 89 16.95 25.39 -6.09
C LYS A 89 15.44 25.59 -6.16
N ARG A 90 14.65 24.53 -5.98
CA ARG A 90 13.18 24.57 -5.95
C ARG A 90 12.59 24.97 -4.59
N GLY A 91 13.44 25.35 -3.64
CA GLY A 91 13.03 25.89 -2.34
C GLY A 91 12.78 24.83 -1.27
N ALA A 92 13.34 23.64 -1.38
CA ALA A 92 13.31 22.67 -0.28
C ALA A 92 13.95 23.28 0.99
N HIS A 93 13.36 22.98 2.14
CA HIS A 93 13.89 23.39 3.44
C HIS A 93 14.79 22.29 4.05
N THR A 94 14.53 21.04 3.70
CA THR A 94 15.26 19.87 4.17
C THR A 94 15.33 18.85 3.03
N LEU A 95 16.44 18.16 2.92
CA LEU A 95 16.63 17.05 1.95
C LEU A 95 16.53 15.72 2.68
N CYS A 96 15.57 14.87 2.31
CA CYS A 96 15.48 13.52 2.82
C CYS A 96 16.07 12.51 1.83
N ILE A 97 16.94 11.64 2.31
CA ILE A 97 17.34 10.42 1.61
C ILE A 97 16.48 9.28 2.15
N LYS A 98 15.62 8.72 1.30
CA LYS A 98 14.67 7.67 1.65
C LYS A 98 15.14 6.33 1.12
N ASP A 99 15.64 5.49 2.01
CA ASP A 99 16.01 4.11 1.74
C ASP A 99 14.87 3.17 2.17
N MET A 100 14.03 2.77 1.23
CA MET A 100 12.84 1.93 1.47
C MET A 100 13.16 0.49 1.80
N SER A 101 14.40 0.07 1.55
CA SER A 101 14.76 -1.34 1.55
C SER A 101 15.84 -1.71 2.57
N GLY A 102 16.58 -0.73 3.07
CA GLY A 102 17.79 -0.97 3.85
C GLY A 102 19.01 -1.28 2.98
N LEU A 103 19.05 -0.72 1.75
CA LEU A 103 20.15 -0.90 0.80
C LEU A 103 21.37 -0.06 1.14
N LEU A 104 21.19 1.07 1.80
CA LEU A 104 22.25 2.01 2.13
C LEU A 104 23.18 1.41 3.19
N LYS A 105 24.30 0.87 2.73
CA LYS A 105 25.33 0.28 3.60
C LYS A 105 25.97 1.35 4.49
N PRO A 106 26.51 1.02 5.68
CA PRO A 106 27.07 1.99 6.61
C PRO A 106 28.11 2.94 5.99
N TYR A 107 29.07 2.42 5.24
CA TYR A 107 30.08 3.25 4.58
C TYR A 107 29.55 4.02 3.37
N ALA A 108 28.49 3.51 2.72
CA ALA A 108 27.77 4.27 1.70
C ALA A 108 27.05 5.46 2.31
N ALA A 109 26.41 5.27 3.48
CA ALA A 109 25.76 6.34 4.24
C ALA A 109 26.76 7.46 4.59
N LYS A 110 27.93 7.10 5.13
CA LYS A 110 29.00 8.07 5.42
C LYS A 110 29.40 8.86 4.18
N LYS A 111 29.66 8.17 3.08
CA LYS A 111 30.07 8.79 1.81
C LYS A 111 29.00 9.70 1.23
N LEU A 112 27.76 9.24 1.19
CA LEU A 112 26.64 10.01 0.64
C LEU A 112 26.38 11.26 1.46
N VAL A 113 26.22 11.13 2.78
CA VAL A 113 25.92 12.25 3.67
C VAL A 113 27.06 13.27 3.66
N SER A 114 28.33 12.85 3.81
CA SER A 114 29.45 13.79 3.79
C SER A 114 29.54 14.57 2.48
N THR A 115 29.25 13.94 1.34
CA THR A 115 29.23 14.62 0.04
C THR A 115 28.06 15.60 -0.04
N LEU A 116 26.85 15.19 0.34
CA LEU A 116 25.69 16.08 0.31
C LEU A 116 25.88 17.31 1.22
N LYS A 117 26.46 17.13 2.41
CA LYS A 117 26.77 18.25 3.33
C LYS A 117 27.79 19.25 2.75
N GLN A 118 28.60 18.83 1.79
CA GLN A 118 29.54 19.72 1.09
C GLN A 118 28.92 20.41 -0.13
N GLU A 119 27.91 19.79 -0.75
CA GLU A 119 27.40 20.19 -2.06
C GLU A 119 26.08 20.98 -1.99
N VAL A 120 25.30 20.86 -0.89
CA VAL A 120 24.07 21.60 -0.66
C VAL A 120 24.03 22.23 0.73
N GLY A 121 23.32 23.34 0.87
CA GLY A 121 23.11 24.06 2.15
C GLY A 121 21.98 23.51 3.01
N LEU A 122 21.28 22.46 2.56
CA LEU A 122 20.12 21.91 3.24
C LEU A 122 20.51 21.01 4.43
N PRO A 123 19.73 21.01 5.52
CA PRO A 123 19.77 19.93 6.49
C PRO A 123 19.46 18.59 5.82
N ILE A 124 20.22 17.55 6.17
CA ILE A 124 20.09 16.21 5.61
C ILE A 124 19.31 15.33 6.58
N HIS A 125 18.21 14.76 6.11
CA HIS A 125 17.41 13.79 6.83
C HIS A 125 17.62 12.39 6.21
N LEU A 126 17.98 11.40 7.02
CA LEU A 126 18.14 10.03 6.55
C LEU A 126 17.03 9.14 7.11
N HIS A 127 16.28 8.53 6.22
CA HIS A 127 15.25 7.53 6.51
C HIS A 127 15.66 6.19 5.91
N THR A 128 15.65 5.13 6.70
CA THR A 128 15.90 3.76 6.21
C THR A 128 15.02 2.73 6.90
N HIS A 129 14.84 1.57 6.25
CA HIS A 129 14.23 0.38 6.85
C HIS A 129 15.32 -0.59 7.29
N ASP A 130 15.16 -1.19 8.47
CA ASP A 130 16.21 -2.03 9.07
C ASP A 130 16.07 -3.52 8.70
N THR A 131 15.70 -3.79 7.46
CA THR A 131 15.48 -5.15 6.97
C THR A 131 16.74 -6.03 7.05
N THR A 132 17.92 -5.39 6.91
CA THR A 132 19.20 -6.08 6.98
C THR A 132 19.77 -6.23 8.39
N GLY A 133 19.25 -5.48 9.37
CA GLY A 133 19.81 -5.36 10.70
C GLY A 133 21.08 -4.49 10.76
N ASN A 134 21.47 -3.84 9.67
CA ASN A 134 22.67 -3.01 9.57
C ASN A 134 22.41 -1.51 9.72
N GLN A 135 21.15 -1.11 9.88
CA GLN A 135 20.80 0.30 9.68
C GLN A 135 21.06 1.18 10.90
N VAL A 136 21.17 0.61 12.10
CA VAL A 136 21.76 1.34 13.25
C VAL A 136 23.19 1.76 12.91
N ALA A 137 24.01 0.85 12.38
CA ALA A 137 25.39 1.17 11.96
C ALA A 137 25.41 2.21 10.82
N ALA A 138 24.48 2.14 9.88
CA ALA A 138 24.35 3.15 8.82
C ALA A 138 24.04 4.54 9.40
N TYR A 139 23.18 4.64 10.41
CA TYR A 139 22.88 5.90 11.09
C TYR A 139 24.09 6.44 11.87
N LEU A 140 24.85 5.58 12.54
CA LEU A 140 26.07 6.00 13.23
C LEU A 140 27.10 6.56 12.25
N MET A 141 27.30 5.89 11.11
CA MET A 141 28.19 6.38 10.05
C MET A 141 27.69 7.69 9.42
N ALA A 142 26.38 7.84 9.26
CA ALA A 142 25.77 9.09 8.81
C ALA A 142 25.91 10.22 9.85
N ALA A 143 25.78 9.91 11.16
CA ALA A 143 26.00 10.87 12.24
C ALA A 143 27.44 11.41 12.24
N GLU A 144 28.45 10.55 12.09
CA GLU A 144 29.84 10.98 11.90
C GLU A 144 30.04 11.86 10.67
N ALA A 145 29.25 11.65 9.61
CA ALA A 145 29.28 12.44 8.39
C ALA A 145 28.49 13.75 8.48
N GLY A 146 27.80 14.02 9.59
CA GLY A 146 27.07 15.27 9.85
C GLY A 146 25.60 15.25 9.43
N VAL A 147 24.93 14.07 9.37
CA VAL A 147 23.48 14.01 9.18
C VAL A 147 22.77 14.80 10.29
N ASP A 148 21.70 15.51 9.93
CA ASP A 148 20.99 16.37 10.88
C ASP A 148 19.82 15.67 11.55
N ILE A 149 19.12 14.77 10.82
CA ILE A 149 17.93 14.09 11.29
C ILE A 149 17.98 12.61 10.85
N VAL A 150 17.52 11.71 11.71
CA VAL A 150 17.30 10.29 11.39
C VAL A 150 15.95 9.82 11.90
N ASP A 151 15.28 8.96 11.14
CA ASP A 151 14.00 8.35 11.53
C ASP A 151 14.22 7.06 12.29
N CYS A 152 13.68 6.96 13.49
CA CYS A 152 13.72 5.75 14.32
C CYS A 152 12.30 5.31 14.73
N ALA A 153 12.20 4.08 15.21
CA ALA A 153 10.99 3.54 15.82
C ALA A 153 11.24 3.11 17.26
N THR A 154 10.20 3.07 18.10
CA THR A 154 10.30 2.48 19.44
C THR A 154 10.80 1.03 19.34
N ALA A 155 11.58 0.55 20.31
CA ALA A 155 12.28 -0.74 20.20
C ALA A 155 11.35 -1.90 19.84
N SER A 156 10.18 -1.98 20.47
CA SER A 156 9.19 -3.05 20.21
C SER A 156 8.55 -3.02 18.82
N LEU A 157 8.61 -1.89 18.11
CA LEU A 157 8.08 -1.68 16.77
C LEU A 157 9.17 -1.42 15.73
N SER A 158 10.43 -1.54 16.12
CA SER A 158 11.61 -1.27 15.29
C SER A 158 12.08 -2.51 14.51
N SER A 159 13.11 -2.29 13.71
CA SER A 159 13.82 -3.34 12.94
C SER A 159 12.98 -4.02 11.87
N LEU A 160 13.56 -4.98 11.16
CA LEU A 160 12.93 -5.73 10.06
C LEU A 160 12.41 -4.77 8.97
N THR A 161 11.11 -4.79 8.70
CA THR A 161 10.48 -3.89 7.73
C THR A 161 10.16 -2.50 8.28
N SER A 162 10.51 -2.23 9.55
CA SER A 162 10.41 -0.91 10.19
C SER A 162 11.77 -0.20 10.25
N GLN A 163 11.83 0.93 10.92
CA GLN A 163 13.05 1.74 11.10
C GLN A 163 13.94 1.16 12.21
N PRO A 164 15.21 1.61 12.31
CA PRO A 164 16.11 1.26 13.42
C PRO A 164 15.53 1.65 14.79
N SER A 165 15.93 0.91 15.82
CA SER A 165 15.51 1.17 17.19
C SER A 165 16.00 2.53 17.70
N LEU A 166 15.09 3.36 18.19
CA LEU A 166 15.40 4.67 18.78
C LEU A 166 16.34 4.53 19.97
N SER A 167 16.03 3.64 20.91
CA SER A 167 16.85 3.43 22.09
C SER A 167 18.26 2.92 21.75
N ALA A 168 18.40 2.08 20.69
CA ALA A 168 19.71 1.61 20.24
C ALA A 168 20.55 2.76 19.64
N VAL A 169 19.95 3.62 18.81
CA VAL A 169 20.66 4.76 18.22
C VAL A 169 21.06 5.78 19.28
N VAL A 170 20.15 6.14 20.19
CA VAL A 170 20.42 7.07 21.30
C VAL A 170 21.53 6.55 22.21
N ALA A 171 21.43 5.30 22.65
CA ALA A 171 22.46 4.69 23.49
C ALA A 171 23.84 4.64 22.81
N SER A 172 23.88 4.40 21.50
CA SER A 172 25.14 4.33 20.75
C SER A 172 25.81 5.70 20.56
N LEU A 173 25.04 6.79 20.55
CA LEU A 173 25.54 8.17 20.41
C LEU A 173 25.80 8.85 21.77
N GLN A 174 25.36 8.23 22.86
CA GLN A 174 25.51 8.81 24.21
C GLN A 174 26.97 9.07 24.55
N GLY A 175 27.28 10.27 25.00
CA GLY A 175 28.61 10.72 25.36
C GLY A 175 29.56 10.95 24.18
N GLN A 176 29.06 10.94 22.95
CA GLN A 176 29.80 11.29 21.74
C GLN A 176 29.51 12.74 21.33
N GLU A 177 30.30 13.28 20.38
CA GLU A 177 30.11 14.64 19.84
C GLU A 177 28.68 14.85 19.28
N ARG A 178 28.09 13.79 18.76
CA ARG A 178 26.74 13.78 18.16
C ARG A 178 25.68 13.20 19.09
N ASP A 179 25.89 13.30 20.41
CA ASP A 179 24.89 12.90 21.41
C ASP A 179 23.56 13.61 21.16
N THR A 180 22.48 12.87 21.18
CA THR A 180 21.13 13.40 20.90
C THR A 180 20.58 14.25 22.04
N GLY A 181 21.12 14.11 23.25
CA GLY A 181 20.60 14.73 24.48
C GLY A 181 19.25 14.16 24.94
N LEU A 182 18.76 13.07 24.32
CA LEU A 182 17.51 12.44 24.71
C LEU A 182 17.71 11.57 25.97
N ASP A 183 16.71 11.59 26.87
CA ASP A 183 16.71 10.76 28.07
C ASP A 183 16.41 9.28 27.72
N LEU A 184 17.43 8.45 27.82
CA LEU A 184 17.31 7.01 27.51
C LEU A 184 16.35 6.28 28.45
N GLN A 185 16.20 6.69 29.71
CA GLN A 185 15.27 6.05 30.65
C GLN A 185 13.82 6.32 30.25
N GLU A 186 13.51 7.54 29.84
CA GLU A 186 12.18 7.89 29.34
C GLU A 186 11.85 7.15 28.03
N ILE A 187 12.83 6.99 27.13
CA ILE A 187 12.67 6.18 25.91
C ILE A 187 12.37 4.72 26.27
N GLN A 188 13.13 4.12 27.22
CA GLN A 188 12.90 2.74 27.66
C GLN A 188 11.51 2.56 28.30
N ARG A 189 11.02 3.57 29.03
CA ARG A 189 9.65 3.55 29.56
C ARG A 189 8.60 3.49 28.44
N LEU A 190 8.80 4.26 27.38
CA LEU A 190 7.94 4.20 26.19
C LEU A 190 8.08 2.87 25.43
N ASP A 191 9.29 2.33 25.32
CA ASP A 191 9.53 1.02 24.69
C ASP A 191 8.76 -0.09 25.41
N ASN A 192 8.75 -0.10 26.75
CA ASN A 192 7.99 -1.07 27.56
C ASN A 192 6.47 -0.92 27.34
N TYR A 193 5.96 0.31 27.34
CA TYR A 193 4.54 0.57 27.04
C TYR A 193 4.15 0.01 25.66
N TRP A 194 4.94 0.30 24.62
CA TRP A 194 4.64 -0.16 23.27
C TRP A 194 4.85 -1.68 23.10
N ALA A 195 5.73 -2.30 23.90
CA ALA A 195 5.84 -3.76 23.94
C ALA A 195 4.53 -4.41 24.43
N ASP A 196 3.94 -3.89 25.50
CA ASP A 196 2.65 -4.36 26.00
C ASP A 196 1.51 -4.12 25.01
N VAL A 197 1.52 -2.97 24.32
CA VAL A 197 0.54 -2.66 23.27
C VAL A 197 0.70 -3.64 22.10
N ARG A 198 1.93 -3.92 21.64
CA ARG A 198 2.19 -4.83 20.51
C ARG A 198 1.61 -6.23 20.75
N LEU A 199 1.65 -6.75 21.97
CA LEU A 199 1.06 -8.06 22.30
C LEU A 199 -0.43 -8.13 21.95
N ARG A 200 -1.16 -7.02 22.06
CA ARG A 200 -2.60 -6.95 21.73
C ARG A 200 -2.86 -7.01 20.23
N TYR A 201 -1.86 -6.76 19.40
CA TYR A 201 -1.91 -6.79 17.95
C TYR A 201 -1.17 -7.98 17.34
N ALA A 202 -0.76 -8.97 18.15
CA ALA A 202 0.05 -10.11 17.70
C ALA A 202 -0.59 -10.90 16.55
N SER A 203 -1.94 -10.96 16.49
CA SER A 203 -2.67 -11.62 15.39
C SER A 203 -2.57 -10.89 14.04
N PHE A 204 -2.07 -9.67 14.02
CA PHE A 204 -1.83 -8.86 12.81
C PHE A 204 -0.35 -8.76 12.44
N ASP A 205 0.52 -9.43 13.18
CA ASP A 205 1.97 -9.41 12.96
C ASP A 205 2.37 -10.49 11.95
N GLU A 206 2.33 -10.14 10.68
CA GLU A 206 2.61 -11.00 9.53
C GLU A 206 3.90 -10.58 8.83
N GLY A 207 5.03 -10.57 9.48
CA GLY A 207 6.25 -10.05 8.87
C GLY A 207 7.43 -11.01 8.89
N LEU A 208 8.56 -10.50 8.41
CA LEU A 208 9.87 -11.12 8.63
C LEU A 208 10.10 -11.36 10.11
N ARG A 209 10.67 -12.53 10.45
CA ARG A 209 10.96 -12.87 11.84
C ARG A 209 12.43 -12.65 12.22
N SER A 210 13.28 -12.38 11.24
CA SER A 210 14.70 -12.08 11.44
C SER A 210 15.20 -11.15 10.35
N PRO A 211 16.21 -10.32 10.61
CA PRO A 211 16.91 -9.57 9.58
C PRO A 211 17.49 -10.49 8.50
N THR A 212 17.57 -10.00 7.28
CA THR A 212 18.13 -10.76 6.15
C THR A 212 18.96 -9.87 5.23
N THR A 213 20.10 -10.36 4.81
CA THR A 213 20.93 -9.71 3.79
C THR A 213 20.48 -10.02 2.36
N ASP A 214 19.46 -10.82 2.19
CA ASP A 214 18.80 -11.09 0.89
C ASP A 214 18.40 -9.80 0.19
N ILE A 215 18.14 -8.75 0.96
CA ILE A 215 17.79 -7.44 0.43
C ILE A 215 18.87 -6.88 -0.51
N TYR A 216 20.14 -7.16 -0.25
CA TYR A 216 21.23 -6.73 -1.15
C TYR A 216 21.28 -7.52 -2.47
N ARG A 217 20.57 -8.66 -2.52
CA ARG A 217 20.44 -9.48 -3.73
C ARG A 217 19.15 -9.18 -4.49
N TYR A 218 18.03 -9.14 -3.80
CA TYR A 218 16.70 -9.03 -4.43
C TYR A 218 16.15 -7.61 -4.47
N GLU A 219 16.65 -6.73 -3.62
CA GLU A 219 16.28 -5.31 -3.52
C GLU A 219 14.77 -5.07 -3.29
N ILE A 220 14.09 -6.02 -2.64
CA ILE A 220 12.65 -5.92 -2.36
C ILE A 220 12.43 -4.95 -1.18
N PRO A 221 11.68 -3.84 -1.34
CA PRO A 221 11.40 -2.92 -0.24
C PRO A 221 10.68 -3.61 0.93
N GLY A 222 10.97 -3.17 2.17
CA GLY A 222 10.40 -3.76 3.37
C GLY A 222 8.88 -3.83 3.34
N GLY A 223 8.21 -2.73 2.96
CA GLY A 223 6.75 -2.71 2.80
C GLY A 223 6.24 -3.64 1.71
N GLN A 224 6.97 -3.79 0.61
CA GLN A 224 6.61 -4.73 -0.46
C GLN A 224 6.84 -6.18 -0.03
N TYR A 225 7.90 -6.47 0.70
CA TYR A 225 8.17 -7.81 1.21
C TYR A 225 7.02 -8.34 2.08
N THR A 226 6.49 -7.50 2.97
CA THR A 226 5.36 -7.83 3.85
C THR A 226 4.09 -8.17 3.07
N ASN A 227 3.88 -7.56 1.90
CA ASN A 227 2.70 -7.80 1.07
C ASN A 227 2.92 -8.92 0.03
N LEU A 228 4.14 -9.09 -0.47
CA LEU A 228 4.45 -10.02 -1.56
C LEU A 228 4.23 -11.49 -1.16
N TYR A 229 4.68 -11.88 0.03
CA TYR A 229 4.56 -13.26 0.48
C TYR A 229 3.09 -13.73 0.63
N PRO A 230 2.22 -13.02 1.37
CA PRO A 230 0.79 -13.38 1.42
C PRO A 230 0.12 -13.41 0.04
N GLN A 231 0.51 -12.49 -0.85
CA GLN A 231 0.00 -12.43 -2.22
C GLN A 231 0.39 -13.69 -3.02
N VAL A 232 1.66 -14.08 -2.97
CA VAL A 232 2.19 -15.29 -3.62
C VAL A 232 1.51 -16.55 -3.08
N VAL A 233 1.30 -16.63 -1.75
CA VAL A 233 0.60 -17.75 -1.11
C VAL A 233 -0.87 -17.81 -1.55
N SER A 234 -1.56 -16.69 -1.61
CA SER A 234 -2.97 -16.61 -2.04
C SER A 234 -3.19 -17.08 -3.48
N LEU A 235 -2.15 -16.93 -4.32
CA LEU A 235 -2.15 -17.39 -5.72
C LEU A 235 -1.68 -18.86 -5.87
N GLY A 236 -1.48 -19.58 -4.75
CA GLY A 236 -1.02 -20.97 -4.77
C GLY A 236 0.47 -21.14 -5.11
N LEU A 237 1.23 -20.05 -5.20
CA LEU A 237 2.65 -20.05 -5.55
C LEU A 237 3.59 -20.09 -4.32
N GLY A 238 3.07 -20.29 -3.11
CA GLY A 238 3.87 -20.32 -1.88
C GLY A 238 5.14 -21.16 -1.98
N PRO A 239 5.11 -22.41 -2.51
CA PRO A 239 6.31 -23.24 -2.72
C PRO A 239 7.33 -22.64 -3.71
N ARG A 240 6.91 -21.74 -4.59
CA ARG A 240 7.75 -21.06 -5.59
C ARG A 240 8.21 -19.65 -5.14
N PHE A 241 8.10 -19.30 -3.86
CA PHE A 241 8.40 -17.96 -3.39
C PHE A 241 9.85 -17.53 -3.64
N GLU A 242 10.82 -18.44 -3.52
CA GLU A 242 12.22 -18.15 -3.86
C GLU A 242 12.38 -17.79 -5.35
N GLU A 243 11.67 -18.48 -6.22
CA GLU A 243 11.65 -18.18 -7.65
C GLU A 243 11.02 -16.80 -7.93
N VAL A 244 9.98 -16.43 -7.20
CA VAL A 244 9.38 -15.10 -7.30
C VAL A 244 10.35 -14.00 -6.85
N LYS A 245 11.14 -14.23 -5.78
CA LYS A 245 12.18 -13.28 -5.35
C LYS A 245 13.27 -13.09 -6.42
N GLU A 246 13.76 -14.19 -7.01
CA GLU A 246 14.71 -14.10 -8.12
C GLU A 246 14.11 -13.40 -9.33
N MET A 247 12.87 -13.70 -9.67
CA MET A 247 12.17 -13.02 -10.76
C MET A 247 11.96 -11.54 -10.46
N TYR A 248 11.71 -11.15 -9.20
CA TYR A 248 11.63 -9.74 -8.81
C TYR A 248 12.93 -8.99 -9.14
N ARG A 249 14.09 -9.56 -8.80
CA ARG A 249 15.40 -9.02 -9.16
C ARG A 249 15.56 -8.93 -10.69
N THR A 250 15.27 -10.03 -11.38
CA THR A 250 15.36 -10.13 -12.85
C THR A 250 14.50 -9.08 -13.55
N VAL A 251 13.26 -8.89 -13.08
CA VAL A 251 12.35 -7.85 -13.59
C VAL A 251 12.92 -6.46 -13.34
N ASN A 252 13.45 -6.18 -12.14
CA ASN A 252 14.05 -4.88 -11.87
C ASN A 252 15.24 -4.57 -12.80
N GLU A 253 16.13 -5.54 -13.02
CA GLU A 253 17.25 -5.41 -13.95
C GLU A 253 16.75 -5.21 -15.39
N MET A 254 15.76 -6.00 -15.81
CA MET A 254 15.12 -5.90 -17.13
C MET A 254 14.48 -4.52 -17.37
N LEU A 255 13.83 -3.95 -16.37
CA LEU A 255 13.22 -2.62 -16.44
C LEU A 255 14.24 -1.48 -16.36
N GLY A 256 15.51 -1.79 -16.27
CA GLY A 256 16.59 -0.81 -16.26
C GLY A 256 16.98 -0.33 -14.87
N ASP A 257 16.77 -1.16 -13.85
CA ASP A 257 17.11 -0.89 -12.44
C ASP A 257 16.39 0.36 -11.92
N ILE A 258 15.06 0.32 -11.91
CA ILE A 258 14.23 1.46 -11.50
C ILE A 258 14.19 1.63 -9.97
N VAL A 259 13.83 2.82 -9.52
CA VAL A 259 13.54 3.08 -8.10
C VAL A 259 12.32 2.26 -7.68
N LYS A 260 12.42 1.57 -6.53
CA LYS A 260 11.40 0.67 -5.99
C LYS A 260 10.78 1.23 -4.71
N VAL A 261 9.81 2.10 -4.88
CA VAL A 261 8.94 2.60 -3.80
C VAL A 261 7.50 2.57 -4.30
N THR A 262 6.54 2.38 -3.43
CA THR A 262 5.13 2.34 -3.84
C THR A 262 4.75 3.56 -4.70
N PRO A 263 4.15 3.39 -5.90
CA PRO A 263 3.60 2.15 -6.47
C PRO A 263 4.57 1.31 -7.34
N SER A 264 5.76 1.81 -7.71
CA SER A 264 6.68 1.12 -8.61
C SER A 264 7.13 -0.24 -8.06
N SER A 265 7.38 -0.37 -6.75
CA SER A 265 7.71 -1.65 -6.12
C SER A 265 6.61 -2.71 -6.25
N LYS A 266 5.34 -2.28 -6.17
CA LYS A 266 4.20 -3.17 -6.40
C LYS A 266 4.17 -3.64 -7.85
N MET A 267 4.37 -2.72 -8.80
CA MET A 267 4.40 -3.05 -10.23
C MET A 267 5.49 -4.07 -10.56
N VAL A 268 6.70 -3.92 -10.01
CA VAL A 268 7.79 -4.91 -10.16
C VAL A 268 7.37 -6.28 -9.61
N GLY A 269 6.72 -6.31 -8.44
CA GLY A 269 6.20 -7.54 -7.84
C GLY A 269 5.10 -8.20 -8.67
N ASP A 270 4.15 -7.41 -9.15
CA ASP A 270 3.05 -7.92 -9.99
C ASP A 270 3.59 -8.50 -11.32
N LEU A 271 4.57 -7.83 -11.94
CA LEU A 271 5.23 -8.34 -13.15
C LEU A 271 6.05 -9.59 -12.87
N ALA A 272 6.76 -9.66 -11.73
CA ALA A 272 7.52 -10.85 -11.35
C ALA A 272 6.61 -12.07 -11.16
N ILE A 273 5.49 -11.91 -10.44
CA ILE A 273 4.49 -12.98 -10.28
C ILE A 273 3.91 -13.38 -11.64
N PHE A 274 3.53 -12.41 -12.46
CA PHE A 274 2.99 -12.66 -13.81
C PHE A 274 3.97 -13.45 -14.69
N MET A 275 5.26 -13.10 -14.66
CA MET A 275 6.29 -13.82 -15.40
C MET A 275 6.47 -15.27 -14.91
N VAL A 276 6.47 -15.48 -13.58
CA VAL A 276 6.55 -16.83 -12.99
C VAL A 276 5.32 -17.68 -13.35
N GLN A 277 4.12 -17.09 -13.33
CA GLN A 277 2.88 -17.80 -13.67
C GLN A 277 2.80 -18.22 -15.14
N ASN A 278 3.39 -17.42 -16.04
CA ASN A 278 3.32 -17.64 -17.49
C ASN A 278 4.61 -18.22 -18.07
N ASP A 279 5.57 -18.64 -17.23
CA ASP A 279 6.90 -19.15 -17.63
C ASP A 279 7.60 -18.21 -18.63
N LEU A 280 7.58 -16.90 -18.30
CA LEU A 280 8.23 -15.85 -19.07
C LEU A 280 9.66 -15.60 -18.57
N THR A 281 10.51 -15.18 -19.50
CA THR A 281 11.89 -14.74 -19.24
C THR A 281 12.14 -13.39 -19.91
N PRO A 282 13.19 -12.64 -19.54
CA PRO A 282 13.55 -11.41 -20.25
C PRO A 282 13.69 -11.58 -21.77
N ASP A 283 14.16 -12.75 -22.22
CA ASP A 283 14.41 -13.02 -23.64
C ASP A 283 13.13 -13.28 -24.44
N ASN A 284 12.07 -13.78 -23.77
CA ASN A 284 10.83 -14.19 -24.47
C ASN A 284 9.63 -13.30 -24.18
N ILE A 285 9.68 -12.41 -23.19
CA ILE A 285 8.53 -11.61 -22.76
C ILE A 285 7.98 -10.70 -23.87
N VAL A 286 8.83 -10.12 -24.72
CA VAL A 286 8.41 -9.27 -25.84
C VAL A 286 7.63 -10.06 -26.88
N GLU A 287 8.06 -11.29 -27.18
CA GLU A 287 7.40 -12.14 -28.19
C GLU A 287 6.12 -12.80 -27.62
N ARG A 288 6.25 -13.53 -26.51
CA ARG A 288 5.13 -14.25 -25.90
C ARG A 288 4.10 -13.31 -25.26
N GLY A 289 4.53 -12.15 -24.78
CA GLY A 289 3.67 -11.15 -24.18
C GLY A 289 2.58 -10.58 -25.12
N LYS A 290 2.79 -10.63 -26.43
CA LYS A 290 1.81 -10.14 -27.43
C LYS A 290 0.42 -10.77 -27.27
N SER A 291 0.36 -12.03 -26.86
CA SER A 291 -0.88 -12.78 -26.64
C SER A 291 -1.42 -12.73 -25.21
N LEU A 292 -0.72 -12.09 -24.29
CA LEU A 292 -1.06 -12.06 -22.86
C LEU A 292 -1.64 -10.71 -22.44
N SER A 293 -2.46 -10.71 -21.39
CA SER A 293 -2.94 -9.49 -20.72
C SER A 293 -2.09 -9.24 -19.48
N PHE A 294 -1.38 -8.12 -19.49
CA PHE A 294 -0.53 -7.73 -18.36
C PHE A 294 -1.34 -7.17 -17.20
N PRO A 295 -0.84 -7.27 -15.95
CA PRO A 295 -1.46 -6.63 -14.79
C PRO A 295 -1.61 -5.12 -14.99
N ASP A 296 -2.69 -4.54 -14.47
CA ASP A 296 -3.02 -3.11 -14.64
C ASP A 296 -1.90 -2.18 -14.12
N SER A 297 -1.21 -2.58 -13.06
CA SER A 297 -0.05 -1.83 -12.55
C SER A 297 1.09 -1.75 -13.57
N VAL A 298 1.31 -2.82 -14.34
CA VAL A 298 2.32 -2.89 -15.41
C VAL A 298 1.91 -2.03 -16.59
N VAL A 299 0.64 -2.11 -17.01
CA VAL A 299 0.07 -1.25 -18.07
C VAL A 299 0.19 0.22 -17.65
N SER A 300 -0.21 0.56 -16.43
CA SER A 300 -0.08 1.90 -15.87
C SER A 300 1.36 2.43 -15.90
N TYR A 301 2.34 1.60 -15.56
CA TYR A 301 3.75 1.98 -15.60
C TYR A 301 4.18 2.32 -17.04
N PHE A 302 3.97 1.42 -17.99
CA PHE A 302 4.38 1.62 -19.38
C PHE A 302 3.58 2.72 -20.09
N LYS A 303 2.37 3.01 -19.63
CA LYS A 303 1.58 4.17 -20.08
C LYS A 303 2.14 5.51 -19.57
N GLY A 304 3.07 5.51 -18.62
CA GLY A 304 3.62 6.72 -18.01
C GLY A 304 2.79 7.27 -16.85
N MET A 305 1.79 6.52 -16.36
CA MET A 305 0.92 6.94 -15.26
C MET A 305 1.62 6.95 -13.90
N MET A 306 2.80 6.35 -13.78
CA MET A 306 3.65 6.40 -12.59
C MET A 306 4.77 7.44 -12.71
N GLY A 307 4.80 8.24 -13.77
CA GLY A 307 5.89 9.15 -14.10
C GLY A 307 6.82 8.59 -15.16
N GLN A 308 7.99 9.22 -15.32
CA GLN A 308 8.97 8.85 -16.35
C GLN A 308 10.24 8.33 -15.68
N PRO A 309 10.68 7.09 -15.99
CA PRO A 309 11.95 6.58 -15.47
C PRO A 309 13.14 7.37 -16.04
N ALA A 310 14.16 7.59 -15.23
CA ALA A 310 15.29 8.47 -15.56
C ALA A 310 16.03 8.09 -16.86
N TRP A 311 16.01 6.81 -17.22
CA TRP A 311 16.68 6.29 -18.44
C TRP A 311 15.70 5.72 -19.47
N GLY A 312 14.43 6.15 -19.44
CA GLY A 312 13.36 5.67 -20.33
C GLY A 312 12.83 4.29 -19.96
N PHE A 313 11.78 3.88 -20.66
CA PHE A 313 11.17 2.56 -20.46
C PHE A 313 12.00 1.46 -21.11
N GLN A 314 12.26 0.40 -20.36
CA GLN A 314 13.03 -0.78 -20.75
C GLN A 314 12.22 -2.06 -20.57
N PRO A 315 12.52 -3.15 -21.29
CA PRO A 315 13.37 -3.20 -22.49
C PRO A 315 12.66 -2.62 -23.71
N GLU A 316 13.45 -2.33 -24.75
CA GLU A 316 12.91 -1.88 -26.04
C GLU A 316 11.86 -2.86 -26.57
N GLY A 317 10.75 -2.32 -27.08
CA GLY A 317 9.61 -3.09 -27.61
C GLY A 317 8.61 -3.59 -26.56
N LEU A 318 8.97 -3.70 -25.28
CA LEU A 318 8.02 -4.19 -24.26
C LEU A 318 6.88 -3.20 -24.02
N GLN A 319 7.15 -1.89 -24.09
CA GLN A 319 6.12 -0.86 -23.95
C GLN A 319 4.99 -1.04 -24.97
N GLU A 320 5.33 -1.28 -26.24
CA GLU A 320 4.35 -1.50 -27.33
C GLU A 320 3.52 -2.76 -27.08
N VAL A 321 4.18 -3.84 -26.65
CA VAL A 321 3.52 -5.12 -26.32
C VAL A 321 2.55 -4.99 -25.17
N VAL A 322 2.93 -4.26 -24.12
CA VAL A 322 2.08 -4.07 -22.93
C VAL A 322 0.90 -3.15 -23.25
N LEU A 323 1.15 -2.07 -23.99
CA LEU A 323 0.13 -1.05 -24.29
C LEU A 323 -0.85 -1.44 -25.41
N LYS A 324 -0.52 -2.43 -26.23
CA LYS A 324 -1.41 -2.94 -27.31
C LYS A 324 -2.02 -1.83 -28.19
N GLY A 325 -1.22 -0.82 -28.50
CA GLY A 325 -1.63 0.33 -29.33
C GLY A 325 -2.15 1.54 -28.56
N GLU A 326 -2.31 1.46 -27.23
CA GLU A 326 -2.55 2.66 -26.42
C GLU A 326 -1.34 3.60 -26.47
N GLN A 327 -1.60 4.91 -26.48
CA GLN A 327 -0.53 5.89 -26.50
C GLN A 327 0.01 6.18 -25.10
N PRO A 328 1.34 6.13 -24.89
CA PRO A 328 1.92 6.54 -23.63
C PRO A 328 1.85 8.06 -23.45
N ILE A 329 1.86 8.50 -22.19
CA ILE A 329 1.94 9.91 -21.83
C ILE A 329 3.36 10.27 -21.37
N THR A 330 3.76 11.51 -21.64
CA THR A 330 5.05 12.07 -21.25
C THR A 330 4.94 13.22 -20.25
N CYS A 331 3.72 13.76 -20.10
CA CYS A 331 3.39 14.79 -19.11
C CYS A 331 2.99 14.17 -17.76
N ARG A 332 2.73 14.99 -16.76
CA ARG A 332 2.22 14.53 -15.47
C ARG A 332 0.78 14.00 -15.62
N PRO A 333 0.48 12.82 -15.08
CA PRO A 333 -0.89 12.28 -15.16
C PRO A 333 -1.96 13.23 -14.60
N GLY A 334 -1.64 14.00 -13.55
CA GLY A 334 -2.55 14.96 -12.93
C GLY A 334 -3.00 16.12 -13.85
N GLU A 335 -2.21 16.42 -14.89
CA GLU A 335 -2.56 17.44 -15.89
C GLU A 335 -3.68 16.96 -16.84
N LEU A 336 -3.78 15.66 -17.05
CA LEU A 336 -4.75 15.05 -17.96
C LEU A 336 -6.08 14.74 -17.28
N LEU A 337 -6.09 14.69 -15.95
CA LEU A 337 -7.30 14.39 -15.19
C LEU A 337 -8.17 15.65 -15.05
N PRO A 338 -9.49 15.53 -15.28
CA PRO A 338 -10.38 16.66 -15.05
C PRO A 338 -10.33 17.09 -13.58
N PRO A 339 -10.38 18.40 -13.32
CA PRO A 339 -10.44 18.89 -11.94
C PRO A 339 -11.63 18.31 -11.19
N VAL A 340 -11.43 17.96 -9.91
CA VAL A 340 -12.53 17.53 -9.04
C VAL A 340 -13.48 18.70 -8.81
N ASP A 341 -14.77 18.46 -9.06
CA ASP A 341 -15.86 19.34 -8.68
C ASP A 341 -16.33 18.96 -7.26
N PHE A 342 -15.94 19.75 -6.27
CA PHE A 342 -16.27 19.48 -4.88
C PHE A 342 -17.77 19.68 -4.56
N ASP A 343 -18.50 20.43 -5.34
CA ASP A 343 -19.96 20.57 -5.18
C ASP A 343 -20.66 19.30 -5.65
N GLN A 344 -20.21 18.72 -6.77
CA GLN A 344 -20.67 17.42 -7.22
C GLN A 344 -20.32 16.32 -6.20
N VAL A 345 -19.10 16.28 -5.69
CA VAL A 345 -18.67 15.33 -4.65
C VAL A 345 -19.55 15.44 -3.41
N ARG A 346 -19.88 16.67 -2.97
CA ARG A 346 -20.79 16.91 -1.85
C ARG A 346 -22.16 16.31 -2.12
N ALA A 347 -22.74 16.56 -3.27
CA ALA A 347 -24.06 16.04 -3.67
C ALA A 347 -24.08 14.50 -3.77
N GLU A 348 -22.96 13.88 -4.19
CA GLU A 348 -22.81 12.42 -4.18
C GLU A 348 -22.77 11.87 -2.76
N MET A 349 -22.01 12.49 -1.87
CA MET A 349 -21.88 12.07 -0.47
C MET A 349 -23.16 12.23 0.33
N GLU A 350 -23.99 13.23 0.03
CA GLU A 350 -25.31 13.42 0.69
C GLU A 350 -26.19 12.17 0.61
N LYS A 351 -26.02 11.34 -0.41
CA LYS A 351 -26.80 10.10 -0.60
C LYS A 351 -26.53 9.02 0.46
N PHE A 352 -25.39 9.09 1.16
CA PHE A 352 -24.98 8.05 2.13
C PHE A 352 -24.39 8.58 3.45
N MET A 353 -24.32 9.91 3.62
CA MET A 353 -23.71 10.52 4.81
C MET A 353 -24.65 10.66 6.01
N ASP A 354 -25.93 10.35 5.83
CA ASP A 354 -26.97 10.57 6.86
C ASP A 354 -26.92 12.04 7.40
N ASN A 355 -26.79 12.22 8.72
CA ASN A 355 -26.73 13.56 9.36
C ASN A 355 -25.30 14.04 9.67
N ASP A 356 -24.26 13.36 9.20
CA ASP A 356 -22.88 13.77 9.45
C ASP A 356 -22.47 14.95 8.57
N PRO A 357 -21.68 15.90 9.09
CA PRO A 357 -21.26 17.06 8.31
C PRO A 357 -20.32 16.68 7.17
N ILE A 358 -20.65 17.10 5.96
CA ILE A 358 -19.79 16.95 4.78
C ILE A 358 -18.86 18.16 4.71
N ASN A 359 -17.73 18.07 5.38
CA ASN A 359 -16.67 19.08 5.33
C ASN A 359 -15.57 18.69 4.32
N MET A 360 -14.60 19.58 4.10
CA MET A 360 -13.51 19.35 3.15
C MET A 360 -12.72 18.06 3.48
N ARG A 361 -12.48 17.74 4.75
CA ARG A 361 -11.79 16.50 5.16
C ARG A 361 -12.54 15.25 4.73
N ALA A 362 -13.87 15.25 4.89
CA ALA A 362 -14.72 14.15 4.47
C ALA A 362 -14.68 13.98 2.94
N MET A 363 -14.81 15.09 2.20
CA MET A 363 -14.74 15.07 0.73
C MET A 363 -13.38 14.60 0.23
N LEU A 364 -12.27 15.08 0.81
CA LEU A 364 -10.93 14.61 0.47
C LEU A 364 -10.74 13.12 0.77
N ALA A 365 -11.21 12.65 1.94
CA ALA A 365 -11.15 11.22 2.29
C ALA A 365 -11.92 10.35 1.29
N TYR A 366 -13.10 10.79 0.87
CA TYR A 366 -13.89 10.11 -0.15
C TYR A 366 -13.21 10.13 -1.53
N CYS A 367 -12.74 11.29 -2.00
CA CYS A 367 -12.05 11.39 -3.29
C CYS A 367 -10.77 10.53 -3.36
N LEU A 368 -10.02 10.44 -2.25
CA LEU A 368 -8.77 9.68 -2.20
C LEU A 368 -8.99 8.17 -2.06
N PHE A 369 -10.03 7.76 -1.33
CA PHE A 369 -10.31 6.38 -0.98
C PHE A 369 -11.82 6.08 -0.98
N PRO A 370 -12.52 6.17 -2.13
CA PRO A 370 -13.98 6.14 -2.17
C PRO A 370 -14.55 4.86 -1.55
N LYS A 371 -14.08 3.69 -1.98
CA LYS A 371 -14.55 2.40 -1.46
C LYS A 371 -14.30 2.23 0.05
N VAL A 372 -13.10 2.58 0.52
CA VAL A 372 -12.75 2.49 1.95
C VAL A 372 -13.63 3.44 2.77
N TYR A 373 -13.89 4.64 2.26
CA TYR A 373 -14.74 5.61 2.92
C TYR A 373 -16.19 5.16 3.00
N GLU A 374 -16.73 4.61 1.91
CA GLU A 374 -18.09 4.03 1.89
C GLU A 374 -18.22 2.85 2.85
N ASP A 375 -17.26 1.92 2.88
CA ASP A 375 -17.26 0.79 3.79
C ASP A 375 -17.15 1.24 5.26
N TYR A 376 -16.33 2.25 5.53
CA TYR A 376 -16.29 2.90 6.85
C TYR A 376 -17.67 3.49 7.22
N ARG A 377 -18.36 4.13 6.28
CA ARG A 377 -19.70 4.71 6.53
C ARG A 377 -20.75 3.62 6.80
N LYS A 378 -20.73 2.53 6.00
CA LYS A 378 -21.61 1.36 6.25
C LYS A 378 -21.38 0.77 7.64
N HIS A 379 -20.10 0.54 7.99
CA HIS A 379 -19.74 0.03 9.31
C HIS A 379 -20.21 0.96 10.44
N ARG A 380 -20.01 2.26 10.27
CA ARG A 380 -20.44 3.26 11.25
C ARG A 380 -21.98 3.34 11.40
N LYS A 381 -22.71 3.15 10.31
CA LYS A 381 -24.18 3.08 10.34
C LYS A 381 -24.68 1.85 11.10
N GLU A 382 -24.01 0.71 10.91
CA GLU A 382 -24.36 -0.56 11.57
C GLU A 382 -24.00 -0.57 13.06
N TYR A 383 -22.79 -0.12 13.41
CA TYR A 383 -22.24 -0.25 14.77
C TYR A 383 -22.16 1.07 15.56
N GLY A 384 -22.46 2.20 14.96
CA GLY A 384 -22.34 3.51 15.60
C GLY A 384 -20.89 3.95 15.82
N TYR A 385 -20.68 4.82 16.81
CA TYR A 385 -19.35 5.33 17.18
C TYR A 385 -18.61 4.36 18.10
N ILE A 386 -17.73 3.54 17.55
CA ILE A 386 -16.89 2.60 18.30
C ILE A 386 -15.55 3.20 18.78
N THR A 387 -15.26 4.46 18.46
CA THR A 387 -13.99 5.13 18.82
C THR A 387 -13.75 5.25 20.32
N ARG A 388 -14.77 5.11 21.13
CA ARG A 388 -14.67 5.11 22.60
C ARG A 388 -14.50 3.72 23.20
N MET A 389 -14.53 2.69 22.37
CA MET A 389 -14.24 1.31 22.77
C MET A 389 -12.72 1.12 22.90
N GLY A 390 -12.28 0.41 23.92
CA GLY A 390 -10.85 0.05 24.05
C GLY A 390 -10.40 -0.84 22.90
N SER A 391 -9.19 -0.60 22.38
CA SER A 391 -8.61 -1.36 21.25
C SER A 391 -8.62 -2.88 21.51
N HIS A 392 -8.36 -3.30 22.74
CA HIS A 392 -8.41 -4.72 23.11
C HIS A 392 -9.76 -5.35 22.81
N VAL A 393 -10.85 -4.71 23.25
CA VAL A 393 -12.22 -5.21 23.02
C VAL A 393 -12.59 -5.19 21.55
N PHE A 394 -12.15 -4.14 20.83
CA PHE A 394 -12.42 -4.03 19.39
C PHE A 394 -11.77 -5.15 18.58
N PHE A 395 -10.49 -5.47 18.85
CA PHE A 395 -9.75 -6.46 18.06
C PHE A 395 -9.90 -7.90 18.56
N ASN A 396 -9.99 -8.10 19.86
CA ASN A 396 -9.94 -9.45 20.45
C ASN A 396 -11.29 -9.87 21.06
N GLY A 397 -12.26 -8.96 21.13
CA GLY A 397 -13.52 -9.21 21.85
C GLY A 397 -13.34 -9.20 23.37
N MET A 398 -14.28 -9.79 24.07
CA MET A 398 -14.30 -9.90 25.52
C MET A 398 -14.19 -11.37 25.95
N ALA A 399 -13.39 -11.64 26.98
CA ALA A 399 -13.35 -12.96 27.61
C ALA A 399 -14.63 -13.20 28.45
N LEU A 400 -14.98 -14.46 28.65
CA LEU A 400 -16.16 -14.84 29.45
C LEU A 400 -16.05 -14.24 30.87
N GLY A 401 -17.08 -13.48 31.27
CA GLY A 401 -17.12 -12.79 32.56
C GLY A 401 -16.35 -11.46 32.61
N GLU A 402 -15.66 -11.09 31.56
CA GLU A 402 -14.95 -9.81 31.44
C GLU A 402 -15.95 -8.64 31.47
N THR A 403 -15.54 -7.55 32.12
CA THR A 403 -16.33 -6.33 32.23
C THR A 403 -15.60 -5.16 31.58
N ASN A 404 -16.25 -4.46 30.67
CA ASN A 404 -15.73 -3.25 30.02
C ASN A 404 -16.59 -2.04 30.38
N LYS A 405 -15.94 -0.88 30.60
CA LYS A 405 -16.61 0.39 30.86
C LYS A 405 -16.39 1.31 29.68
N ILE A 406 -17.47 1.80 29.09
CA ILE A 406 -17.44 2.68 27.91
C ILE A 406 -18.13 3.99 28.25
N ASN A 407 -17.39 5.09 28.21
CA ASN A 407 -17.95 6.44 28.37
C ASN A 407 -18.51 6.90 27.02
N ILE A 408 -19.83 6.82 26.85
CA ILE A 408 -20.49 7.23 25.59
C ILE A 408 -20.68 8.74 25.48
N GLU A 409 -20.87 9.42 26.61
CA GLU A 409 -21.00 10.87 26.75
C GLU A 409 -20.46 11.28 28.12
N ASP A 410 -20.26 12.57 28.34
CA ASP A 410 -19.86 13.09 29.64
C ASP A 410 -20.94 12.75 30.70
N GLY A 411 -20.51 12.08 31.76
CA GLY A 411 -21.40 11.61 32.83
C GLY A 411 -22.22 10.35 32.49
N LYS A 412 -22.04 9.75 31.27
CA LYS A 412 -22.82 8.57 30.86
C LYS A 412 -21.90 7.41 30.51
N THR A 413 -21.78 6.47 31.43
CA THR A 413 -20.93 5.28 31.30
C THR A 413 -21.78 4.03 31.15
N LEU A 414 -21.50 3.21 30.17
CA LEU A 414 -22.00 1.85 30.04
C LEU A 414 -21.03 0.87 30.70
N VAL A 415 -21.56 -0.01 31.52
CA VAL A 415 -20.83 -1.14 32.10
C VAL A 415 -21.35 -2.40 31.42
N ILE A 416 -20.51 -3.02 30.60
CA ILE A 416 -20.87 -4.20 29.80
C ILE A 416 -20.07 -5.38 30.33
N ARG A 417 -20.76 -6.45 30.72
CA ARG A 417 -20.15 -7.72 31.14
C ARG A 417 -20.55 -8.81 30.16
N TYR A 418 -19.57 -9.47 29.55
CA TYR A 418 -19.84 -10.56 28.62
C TYR A 418 -20.17 -11.85 29.38
N LEU A 419 -21.32 -12.46 29.08
CA LEU A 419 -21.82 -13.66 29.75
C LEU A 419 -21.69 -14.93 28.91
N GLY A 420 -21.45 -14.80 27.61
CA GLY A 420 -21.22 -15.94 26.73
C GLY A 420 -21.94 -15.85 25.38
N LEU A 421 -21.58 -16.80 24.55
CA LEU A 421 -22.15 -17.00 23.21
C LEU A 421 -23.03 -18.25 23.23
N GLY A 422 -24.25 -18.13 22.77
CA GLY A 422 -25.19 -19.25 22.61
C GLY A 422 -24.81 -20.16 21.43
N ASP A 423 -25.57 -21.25 21.29
CA ASP A 423 -25.45 -22.12 20.15
C ASP A 423 -25.87 -21.42 18.84
N GLN A 424 -25.48 -22.01 17.72
CA GLN A 424 -25.86 -21.52 16.41
C GLN A 424 -27.37 -21.76 16.17
N ASN A 425 -28.09 -20.73 15.78
CA ASN A 425 -29.49 -20.81 15.38
C ASN A 425 -29.62 -21.35 13.95
N GLU A 426 -30.80 -21.82 13.59
CA GLU A 426 -31.08 -22.36 12.24
C GLU A 426 -30.93 -21.31 11.13
N ASP A 427 -31.08 -20.04 11.45
CA ASP A 427 -30.93 -18.90 10.53
C ASP A 427 -29.47 -18.44 10.34
N GLY A 428 -28.50 -19.18 10.92
CA GLY A 428 -27.07 -18.83 10.84
C GLY A 428 -26.64 -17.73 11.79
N THR A 429 -27.50 -17.35 12.74
CA THR A 429 -27.13 -16.40 13.81
C THR A 429 -26.68 -17.13 15.07
N ARG A 430 -26.04 -16.39 16.00
CA ARG A 430 -25.79 -16.80 17.38
C ARG A 430 -26.27 -15.71 18.34
N THR A 431 -26.74 -16.14 19.50
CA THR A 431 -27.15 -15.22 20.57
C THR A 431 -25.94 -14.85 21.44
N VAL A 432 -25.59 -13.57 21.46
CA VAL A 432 -24.61 -13.02 22.40
C VAL A 432 -25.33 -12.60 23.67
N ASN A 433 -24.92 -13.18 24.80
CA ASN A 433 -25.43 -12.88 26.11
C ASN A 433 -24.49 -11.92 26.84
N PHE A 434 -25.02 -10.82 27.37
CA PHE A 434 -24.27 -9.84 28.15
C PHE A 434 -25.13 -9.15 29.19
N GLU A 435 -24.48 -8.50 30.13
CA GLU A 435 -25.10 -7.65 31.14
C GLU A 435 -24.74 -6.20 30.82
N LEU A 436 -25.75 -5.34 30.72
CA LEU A 436 -25.62 -3.91 30.52
C LEU A 436 -26.10 -3.17 31.74
N ASN A 437 -25.21 -2.49 32.46
CA ASN A 437 -25.51 -1.77 33.70
C ASN A 437 -26.34 -2.63 34.70
N GLY A 438 -25.96 -3.89 34.90
CA GLY A 438 -26.60 -4.82 35.78
C GLY A 438 -27.84 -5.54 35.24
N MET A 439 -28.26 -5.24 34.00
CA MET A 439 -29.41 -5.89 33.35
C MET A 439 -28.96 -6.82 32.23
N ARG A 440 -29.45 -8.04 32.23
CA ARG A 440 -29.20 -9.00 31.15
C ARG A 440 -29.78 -8.53 29.84
N ARG A 441 -29.00 -8.74 28.76
CA ARG A 441 -29.36 -8.46 27.37
C ARG A 441 -28.92 -9.60 26.49
N GLU A 442 -29.63 -9.79 25.41
CA GLU A 442 -29.37 -10.78 24.37
C GLU A 442 -29.41 -10.09 23.02
N VAL A 443 -28.43 -10.39 22.15
CA VAL A 443 -28.38 -9.89 20.77
C VAL A 443 -28.07 -11.04 19.85
N ALA A 444 -28.92 -11.25 18.84
CA ALA A 444 -28.64 -12.19 17.76
C ALA A 444 -27.65 -11.52 16.79
N VAL A 445 -26.52 -12.19 16.51
CA VAL A 445 -25.49 -11.73 15.58
C VAL A 445 -25.24 -12.79 14.50
N PRO A 446 -25.01 -12.40 13.23
CA PRO A 446 -24.63 -13.35 12.18
C PRO A 446 -23.33 -14.06 12.55
N ASP A 447 -23.33 -15.40 12.50
CA ASP A 447 -22.12 -16.18 12.68
C ASP A 447 -21.39 -16.31 11.33
N LYS A 448 -20.30 -15.57 11.16
CA LYS A 448 -19.45 -15.63 9.95
C LYS A 448 -18.77 -16.99 9.73
N ARG A 449 -18.80 -17.87 10.74
CA ARG A 449 -18.29 -19.24 10.68
C ARG A 449 -19.41 -20.26 10.44
N ALA A 450 -20.69 -19.81 10.45
CA ALA A 450 -21.79 -20.67 10.10
C ALA A 450 -21.57 -21.18 8.68
N GLU A 451 -21.38 -22.48 8.54
CA GLU A 451 -21.55 -23.12 7.24
C GLU A 451 -23.05 -22.96 6.87
N VAL A 452 -23.37 -21.87 6.20
CA VAL A 452 -24.61 -21.79 5.43
C VAL A 452 -24.52 -22.96 4.47
N LYS A 453 -25.42 -23.97 4.59
CA LYS A 453 -25.47 -25.17 3.76
C LYS A 453 -25.25 -24.77 2.32
N GLY A 454 -24.11 -25.17 1.78
CA GLY A 454 -23.37 -24.59 0.72
C GLY A 454 -24.17 -24.24 -0.53
N LYS A 455 -23.92 -23.06 -1.05
CA LYS A 455 -23.90 -22.84 -2.48
C LYS A 455 -23.03 -23.96 -3.08
N VAL A 456 -23.64 -24.85 -3.85
CA VAL A 456 -22.87 -25.82 -4.64
C VAL A 456 -22.01 -24.99 -5.58
N VAL A 457 -20.71 -24.95 -5.35
CA VAL A 457 -19.77 -24.25 -6.22
C VAL A 457 -19.74 -25.05 -7.52
N VAL A 458 -20.34 -24.50 -8.56
CA VAL A 458 -20.27 -25.06 -9.91
C VAL A 458 -18.95 -24.57 -10.51
N LEU A 459 -18.10 -25.49 -10.95
CA LEU A 459 -16.87 -25.15 -11.65
C LEU A 459 -17.16 -25.00 -13.14
N ALA A 460 -16.53 -24.01 -13.77
CA ALA A 460 -16.55 -23.84 -15.22
C ALA A 460 -15.72 -24.95 -15.87
N ASP A 461 -16.21 -25.50 -16.98
CA ASP A 461 -15.44 -26.42 -17.80
C ASP A 461 -14.36 -25.66 -18.57
N PRO A 462 -13.07 -25.96 -18.36
CA PRO A 462 -11.97 -25.29 -19.06
C PRO A 462 -12.01 -25.44 -20.59
N GLU A 463 -12.57 -26.52 -21.09
CA GLU A 463 -12.67 -26.82 -22.53
C GLU A 463 -13.88 -26.13 -23.17
N ASP A 464 -14.88 -25.75 -22.40
CA ASP A 464 -16.07 -25.05 -22.88
C ASP A 464 -15.89 -23.54 -22.87
N LYS A 465 -15.68 -22.93 -24.04
CA LYS A 465 -15.50 -21.48 -24.18
C LYS A 465 -16.76 -20.68 -23.82
N SER A 466 -17.92 -21.27 -23.80
CA SER A 466 -19.17 -20.63 -23.41
C SER A 466 -19.26 -20.41 -21.89
N GLN A 467 -18.48 -21.10 -21.11
CA GLN A 467 -18.43 -21.00 -19.67
C GLN A 467 -17.26 -20.08 -19.25
N VAL A 468 -17.57 -19.05 -18.50
CA VAL A 468 -16.58 -18.11 -17.98
C VAL A 468 -16.34 -18.39 -16.52
N GLY A 469 -15.16 -18.93 -16.21
CA GLY A 469 -14.73 -19.23 -14.85
C GLY A 469 -13.82 -18.15 -14.25
N SER A 470 -13.74 -18.14 -12.93
CA SER A 470 -12.77 -17.29 -12.22
C SER A 470 -11.36 -17.83 -12.40
N SER A 471 -10.43 -16.99 -12.80
CA SER A 471 -9.01 -17.34 -12.92
C SER A 471 -8.28 -17.40 -11.57
N ILE A 472 -8.79 -16.68 -10.56
CA ILE A 472 -8.19 -16.59 -9.22
C ILE A 472 -9.29 -16.63 -8.14
N PRO A 473 -9.00 -17.09 -6.91
CA PRO A 473 -9.90 -16.91 -5.81
C PRO A 473 -9.88 -15.44 -5.37
N GLY A 474 -11.04 -14.86 -5.07
CA GLY A 474 -11.11 -13.44 -4.66
C GLY A 474 -12.53 -12.94 -4.46
N MET A 475 -12.68 -11.64 -4.34
CA MET A 475 -13.96 -10.97 -4.24
C MET A 475 -14.28 -10.30 -5.59
N VAL A 476 -15.50 -10.46 -6.09
CA VAL A 476 -15.96 -9.73 -7.28
C VAL A 476 -16.07 -8.25 -6.95
N SER A 477 -15.16 -7.44 -7.49
CA SER A 477 -15.15 -5.99 -7.26
C SER A 477 -16.11 -5.28 -8.21
N LYS A 478 -16.28 -5.81 -9.44
CA LYS A 478 -17.17 -5.21 -10.44
C LYS A 478 -17.73 -6.25 -11.39
N VAL A 479 -18.98 -6.05 -11.82
CA VAL A 479 -19.62 -6.82 -12.91
C VAL A 479 -20.03 -5.85 -14.00
N ASN A 480 -19.43 -5.98 -15.20
CA ASN A 480 -19.60 -5.04 -16.30
C ASN A 480 -20.71 -5.41 -17.28
N VAL A 481 -21.34 -6.58 -17.14
CA VAL A 481 -22.33 -7.12 -18.06
C VAL A 481 -23.56 -7.65 -17.34
N LYS A 482 -24.67 -7.72 -18.06
CA LYS A 482 -25.93 -8.29 -17.60
C LYS A 482 -26.40 -9.38 -18.59
N PRO A 483 -27.28 -10.30 -18.16
CA PRO A 483 -27.91 -11.23 -19.08
C PRO A 483 -28.57 -10.50 -20.26
N GLY A 484 -28.27 -10.94 -21.47
CA GLY A 484 -28.74 -10.35 -22.73
C GLY A 484 -27.75 -9.38 -23.41
N ASP A 485 -26.67 -8.96 -22.74
CA ASP A 485 -25.65 -8.09 -23.32
C ASP A 485 -24.83 -8.84 -24.38
N ALA A 486 -24.59 -8.19 -25.53
CA ALA A 486 -23.67 -8.68 -26.54
C ALA A 486 -22.22 -8.39 -26.12
N VAL A 487 -21.34 -9.39 -26.24
CA VAL A 487 -19.94 -9.30 -25.85
C VAL A 487 -19.03 -9.78 -26.97
N GLU A 488 -17.86 -9.16 -27.07
CA GLU A 488 -16.79 -9.55 -27.99
C GLU A 488 -15.76 -10.45 -27.29
N GLU A 489 -15.01 -11.23 -28.05
CA GLU A 489 -13.90 -12.00 -27.51
C GLU A 489 -12.86 -11.05 -26.87
N ASN A 490 -12.37 -11.39 -25.67
CA ASN A 490 -11.49 -10.59 -24.81
C ASN A 490 -12.12 -9.34 -24.16
N GLN A 491 -13.43 -9.12 -24.30
CA GLN A 491 -14.12 -8.07 -23.55
C GLN A 491 -14.12 -8.39 -22.05
N VAL A 492 -13.85 -7.38 -21.22
CA VAL A 492 -13.86 -7.52 -19.75
C VAL A 492 -15.29 -7.62 -19.23
N LEU A 493 -15.64 -8.75 -18.64
CA LEU A 493 -16.97 -9.09 -18.13
C LEU A 493 -17.14 -8.80 -16.63
N ALA A 494 -16.10 -9.08 -15.86
CA ALA A 494 -16.06 -8.83 -14.42
C ALA A 494 -14.63 -8.55 -13.96
N VAL A 495 -14.49 -7.98 -12.78
CA VAL A 495 -13.20 -7.77 -12.12
C VAL A 495 -13.23 -8.47 -10.78
N ILE A 496 -12.20 -9.28 -10.49
CA ILE A 496 -12.02 -9.98 -9.22
C ILE A 496 -10.84 -9.34 -8.49
N GLU A 497 -11.07 -8.94 -7.27
CA GLU A 497 -10.04 -8.42 -6.37
C GLU A 497 -9.55 -9.54 -5.43
N ALA A 498 -8.25 -9.77 -5.43
CA ALA A 498 -7.58 -10.64 -4.47
C ALA A 498 -6.37 -9.90 -3.88
N MET A 499 -6.34 -9.67 -2.56
CA MET A 499 -5.21 -9.04 -1.87
C MET A 499 -4.77 -7.69 -2.49
N LYS A 500 -5.73 -6.84 -2.88
CA LYS A 500 -5.49 -5.56 -3.58
C LYS A 500 -4.94 -5.68 -5.02
N MET A 501 -4.97 -6.86 -5.61
CA MET A 501 -4.80 -7.04 -7.04
C MET A 501 -6.17 -7.18 -7.70
N GLU A 502 -6.41 -6.40 -8.72
CA GLU A 502 -7.56 -6.57 -9.60
C GLU A 502 -7.17 -7.44 -10.79
N THR A 503 -7.99 -8.43 -11.07
CA THR A 503 -7.82 -9.32 -12.22
C THR A 503 -9.10 -9.29 -13.05
N SER A 504 -8.95 -8.90 -14.30
CA SER A 504 -10.06 -8.85 -15.24
C SER A 504 -10.43 -10.26 -15.72
N VAL A 505 -11.71 -10.58 -15.62
CA VAL A 505 -12.29 -11.78 -16.23
C VAL A 505 -12.84 -11.39 -17.59
N VAL A 506 -12.33 -12.04 -18.65
CA VAL A 506 -12.67 -11.70 -20.05
C VAL A 506 -13.49 -12.78 -20.71
N ALA A 507 -14.28 -12.38 -21.72
CA ALA A 507 -15.00 -13.31 -22.59
C ALA A 507 -14.03 -14.15 -23.41
N ARG A 508 -14.23 -15.48 -23.42
CA ARG A 508 -13.40 -16.43 -24.20
C ARG A 508 -13.91 -16.62 -25.64
N MET A 509 -15.05 -16.01 -25.95
CA MET A 509 -15.67 -16.00 -27.27
C MET A 509 -16.63 -14.83 -27.41
N ALA A 510 -16.92 -14.40 -28.63
CA ALA A 510 -17.98 -13.45 -28.90
C ALA A 510 -19.37 -14.13 -28.79
N GLY A 511 -20.37 -13.41 -28.26
CA GLY A 511 -21.72 -13.95 -28.11
C GLY A 511 -22.65 -13.05 -27.31
N ILE A 512 -23.68 -13.62 -26.72
CA ILE A 512 -24.64 -12.94 -25.84
C ILE A 512 -24.53 -13.57 -24.45
N VAL A 513 -24.40 -12.75 -23.41
CA VAL A 513 -24.41 -13.22 -22.01
C VAL A 513 -25.76 -13.88 -21.72
N ASP A 514 -25.71 -15.16 -21.34
CA ASP A 514 -26.92 -15.94 -21.04
C ASP A 514 -27.31 -15.79 -19.58
N GLU A 515 -26.45 -16.24 -18.67
CA GLU A 515 -26.68 -16.16 -17.23
C GLU A 515 -25.46 -15.59 -16.50
N VAL A 516 -25.71 -14.82 -15.44
CA VAL A 516 -24.69 -14.27 -14.54
C VAL A 516 -24.96 -14.78 -13.14
N PHE A 517 -24.03 -15.59 -12.58
CA PHE A 517 -24.17 -16.25 -11.28
C PHE A 517 -23.55 -15.47 -10.12
N ILE A 518 -22.89 -14.35 -10.40
CA ILE A 518 -22.16 -13.52 -9.44
C ILE A 518 -22.78 -12.12 -9.28
N LYS A 519 -22.47 -11.49 -8.17
CA LYS A 519 -22.75 -10.07 -7.90
C LYS A 519 -21.52 -9.42 -7.29
N GLU A 520 -21.42 -8.12 -7.38
CA GLU A 520 -20.39 -7.35 -6.69
C GLU A 520 -20.41 -7.67 -5.18
N GLY A 521 -19.24 -7.87 -4.60
CA GLY A 521 -19.07 -8.31 -3.22
C GLY A 521 -19.21 -9.83 -2.99
N THR A 522 -19.42 -10.64 -4.03
CA THR A 522 -19.43 -12.11 -3.92
C THR A 522 -17.99 -12.64 -3.85
N SER A 523 -17.71 -13.53 -2.88
CA SER A 523 -16.44 -14.27 -2.85
C SER A 523 -16.54 -15.49 -3.78
N VAL A 524 -15.53 -15.67 -4.63
CA VAL A 524 -15.45 -16.76 -5.61
C VAL A 524 -14.16 -17.55 -5.45
N LYS A 525 -14.19 -18.83 -5.83
CA LYS A 525 -13.02 -19.71 -5.85
C LYS A 525 -12.42 -19.76 -7.25
N ALA A 526 -11.13 -20.13 -7.35
CA ALA A 526 -10.53 -20.39 -8.65
C ALA A 526 -11.31 -21.50 -9.38
N GLY A 527 -11.59 -21.28 -10.67
CA GLY A 527 -12.41 -22.19 -11.49
C GLY A 527 -13.92 -22.07 -11.29
N GLU A 528 -14.43 -21.29 -10.34
CA GLU A 528 -15.88 -21.12 -10.13
C GLU A 528 -16.55 -20.50 -11.33
N LEU A 529 -17.67 -21.07 -11.79
CA LEU A 529 -18.45 -20.59 -12.91
C LEU A 529 -19.10 -19.23 -12.54
N LEU A 530 -18.77 -18.20 -13.29
CA LEU A 530 -19.22 -16.83 -13.05
C LEU A 530 -20.39 -16.45 -13.94
N MET A 531 -20.35 -16.85 -15.20
CA MET A 531 -21.40 -16.59 -16.19
C MET A 531 -21.28 -17.50 -17.40
N THR A 532 -22.32 -17.53 -18.22
CA THR A 532 -22.35 -18.26 -19.49
C THR A 532 -22.63 -17.33 -20.66
N ILE A 533 -22.05 -17.68 -21.83
CA ILE A 533 -22.20 -16.94 -23.10
C ILE A 533 -22.78 -17.89 -24.15
N LYS A 534 -23.83 -17.44 -24.86
CA LYS A 534 -24.38 -18.16 -26.00
C LYS A 534 -23.83 -17.60 -27.32
N VAL A 535 -23.62 -18.47 -28.29
CA VAL A 535 -23.29 -18.04 -29.66
C VAL A 535 -24.42 -17.16 -30.18
N LYS A 536 -24.08 -16.07 -30.82
CA LYS A 536 -25.04 -15.24 -31.52
C LYS A 536 -25.42 -15.99 -32.79
N ASP A 537 -26.70 -16.43 -32.89
CA ASP A 537 -27.25 -17.02 -34.10
C ASP A 537 -27.24 -16.03 -35.28
#